data_274a9bf8ce10df460eb3948a034f108a
#
_entry.id   274a9bf8ce10df460eb3948a034f108a
#
_cell.length_a   1.000
_cell.length_b   1.000
_cell.length_c   1.000
_cell.angle_alpha   90.00
_cell.angle_beta   90.00
_cell.angle_gamma   90.00
#
_symmetry.space_group_name_H-M   'P 1'
#
loop_
_entity.id
_entity.type
_entity.pdbx_description
1 polymer ?
#
loop_
_entity_poly.entity_id
_entity_poly.type
_entity_poly.pdbx_seq_one_letter_code
_entity_poly.pdbx_strand_id
1 'polypeptide(L)' 'MSDIEARVKKIIAEQLGVPESDVSNEKAFVADLGADSLDTVELVMALEDEFGIEIPDEEAEKITTVQLAIDYAVKHQKG' A
#
# COMPACT_ATOMS: atom_id res chain seq x y z
N MET A 1 -7.25 14.85 9.14
CA MET A 1 -6.98 14.34 7.81
C MET A 1 -5.58 13.84 7.72
N SER A 2 -5.42 12.68 7.17
CA SER A 2 -4.11 12.06 7.15
C SER A 2 -3.49 12.14 5.76
N ASP A 3 -2.39 12.88 5.64
CA ASP A 3 -1.62 12.89 4.40
C ASP A 3 -1.09 11.51 4.05
N ILE A 4 -0.90 10.68 5.07
CA ILE A 4 -0.40 9.31 4.88
C ILE A 4 -1.39 8.50 4.09
N GLU A 5 -2.68 8.60 4.40
CA GLU A 5 -3.71 7.87 3.67
C GLU A 5 -3.70 8.26 2.18
N ALA A 6 -3.65 9.54 1.90
CA ALA A 6 -3.60 10.03 0.52
C ALA A 6 -2.34 9.55 -0.20
N ARG A 7 -1.21 9.59 0.50
CA ARG A 7 0.08 9.16 -0.08
C ARG A 7 0.08 7.67 -0.38
N VAL A 8 -0.45 6.86 0.54
CA VAL A 8 -0.54 5.41 0.32
C VAL A 8 -1.42 5.11 -0.89
N LYS A 9 -2.59 5.75 -0.97
CA LYS A 9 -3.51 5.52 -2.09
C LYS A 9 -2.90 5.93 -3.43
N LYS A 10 -2.16 7.02 -3.45
CA LYS A 10 -1.49 7.47 -4.66
C LYS A 10 -0.45 6.45 -5.12
N ILE A 11 0.34 5.95 -4.18
CA ILE A 11 1.36 4.94 -4.48
C ILE A 11 0.71 3.68 -5.04
N ILE A 12 -0.36 3.22 -4.41
CA ILE A 12 -1.08 2.04 -4.87
C ILE A 12 -1.59 2.24 -6.30
N ALA A 13 -2.20 3.38 -6.56
CA ALA A 13 -2.72 3.69 -7.88
C ALA A 13 -1.62 3.66 -8.93
N GLU A 14 -0.48 4.25 -8.63
CA GLU A 14 0.65 4.29 -9.56
C GLU A 14 1.24 2.91 -9.81
N GLN A 15 1.40 2.12 -8.75
CA GLN A 15 2.01 0.80 -8.86
C GLN A 15 1.12 -0.19 -9.59
N LEU A 16 -0.18 -0.10 -9.38
CA LEU A 16 -1.13 -1.04 -9.98
C LEU A 16 -1.74 -0.53 -11.27
N GLY A 17 -1.46 0.72 -11.64
CA GLY A 17 -1.99 1.29 -12.87
C GLY A 17 -3.49 1.49 -12.86
N VAL A 18 -4.06 1.85 -11.71
CA VAL A 18 -5.48 2.11 -11.56
C VAL A 18 -5.71 3.55 -11.11
N PRO A 19 -6.89 4.12 -11.35
CA PRO A 19 -7.20 5.47 -10.86
C PRO A 19 -7.26 5.50 -9.33
N GLU A 20 -6.86 6.61 -8.72
CA GLU A 20 -6.95 6.74 -7.27
C GLU A 20 -8.39 6.57 -6.77
N SER A 21 -9.36 6.94 -7.59
CA SER A 21 -10.77 6.80 -7.23
C SER A 21 -11.18 5.33 -7.04
N ASP A 22 -10.43 4.39 -7.62
CA ASP A 22 -10.70 2.96 -7.45
C ASP A 22 -10.02 2.40 -6.20
N VAL A 23 -9.13 3.16 -5.57
CA VAL A 23 -8.37 2.71 -4.42
C VAL A 23 -9.13 3.07 -3.15
N SER A 24 -10.09 2.23 -2.79
CA SER A 24 -10.87 2.39 -1.56
C SER A 24 -10.24 1.56 -0.45
N ASN A 25 -10.49 1.96 0.79
CA ASN A 25 -9.86 1.32 1.95
C ASN A 25 -10.15 -0.18 2.04
N GLU A 26 -11.33 -0.61 1.65
CA GLU A 26 -11.72 -2.04 1.75
C GLU A 26 -11.25 -2.88 0.56
N LYS A 27 -10.65 -2.29 -0.44
CA LYS A 27 -10.20 -3.05 -1.62
C LYS A 27 -9.00 -3.91 -1.30
N ALA A 28 -9.05 -5.15 -1.78
CA ALA A 28 -7.91 -6.07 -1.68
C ALA A 28 -7.06 -5.92 -2.94
N PHE A 29 -5.74 -5.95 -2.79
CA PHE A 29 -4.85 -5.73 -3.93
C PHE A 29 -5.03 -6.78 -5.02
N VAL A 30 -5.06 -8.04 -4.64
CA VAL A 30 -5.18 -9.15 -5.60
C VAL A 30 -6.62 -9.33 -6.05
N ALA A 31 -7.55 -9.41 -5.11
CA ALA A 31 -8.94 -9.75 -5.42
C ALA A 31 -9.69 -8.62 -6.11
N ASP A 32 -9.44 -7.38 -5.70
CA ASP A 32 -10.23 -6.23 -6.17
C ASP A 32 -9.49 -5.35 -7.17
N LEU A 33 -8.17 -5.23 -7.02
CA LEU A 33 -7.37 -4.34 -7.86
C LEU A 33 -6.54 -5.09 -8.90
N GLY A 34 -6.62 -6.41 -8.91
CA GLY A 34 -5.99 -7.22 -9.93
C GLY A 34 -4.47 -7.32 -9.84
N ALA A 35 -3.90 -7.09 -8.68
CA ALA A 35 -2.46 -7.18 -8.49
C ALA A 35 -2.01 -8.63 -8.47
N ASP A 36 -0.84 -8.91 -9.07
CA ASP A 36 -0.23 -10.23 -8.93
C ASP A 36 0.89 -10.15 -7.87
N SER A 37 1.60 -11.24 -7.66
CA SER A 37 2.61 -11.28 -6.61
C SER A 37 3.77 -10.32 -6.85
N LEU A 38 4.12 -10.07 -8.11
CA LEU A 38 5.15 -9.10 -8.43
C LEU A 38 4.69 -7.68 -8.12
N ASP A 39 3.44 -7.38 -8.46
CA ASP A 39 2.86 -6.07 -8.17
C ASP A 39 2.85 -5.79 -6.67
N THR A 40 2.50 -6.78 -5.86
CA THR A 40 2.47 -6.58 -4.41
C THR A 40 3.87 -6.38 -3.84
N VAL A 41 4.87 -7.08 -4.35
CA VAL A 41 6.25 -6.88 -3.93
C VAL A 41 6.72 -5.46 -4.28
N GLU A 42 6.45 -5.00 -5.49
CA GLU A 42 6.84 -3.66 -5.91
C GLU A 42 6.11 -2.59 -5.10
N LEU A 43 4.84 -2.83 -4.78
CA LEU A 43 4.07 -1.92 -3.95
C LEU A 43 4.69 -1.79 -2.56
N VAL A 44 5.07 -2.90 -1.95
CA VAL A 44 5.71 -2.89 -0.63
C VAL A 44 7.01 -2.09 -0.68
N MET A 45 7.82 -2.30 -1.72
CA MET A 45 9.07 -1.56 -1.88
C MET A 45 8.83 -0.06 -2.04
N ALA A 46 7.81 0.31 -2.80
CA ALA A 46 7.47 1.71 -2.98
C ALA A 46 7.03 2.36 -1.67
N LEU A 47 6.27 1.63 -0.85
CA LEU A 47 5.87 2.13 0.47
C LEU A 47 7.07 2.30 1.39
N GLU A 48 8.02 1.37 1.35
CA GLU A 48 9.25 1.49 2.13
C GLU A 48 10.01 2.75 1.76
N ASP A 49 10.16 3.01 0.47
CA ASP A 49 10.87 4.19 -0.01
C ASP A 49 10.15 5.47 0.37
N GLU A 50 8.82 5.49 0.22
CA GLU A 50 8.04 6.70 0.45
C GLU A 50 8.07 7.12 1.92
N PHE A 51 8.00 6.16 2.83
CA PHE A 51 7.87 6.45 4.26
C PHE A 51 9.17 6.22 5.04
N GLY A 52 10.22 5.77 4.38
CA GLY A 52 11.50 5.52 5.04
C GLY A 52 11.42 4.42 6.09
N ILE A 53 10.65 3.39 5.82
CA ILE A 53 10.43 2.29 6.75
C ILE A 53 10.86 0.97 6.11
N GLU A 54 11.03 -0.06 6.93
CA GLU A 54 11.28 -1.41 6.48
C GLU A 54 10.05 -2.26 6.74
N ILE A 55 9.64 -3.02 5.73
CA ILE A 55 8.51 -3.93 5.86
C ILE A 55 9.04 -5.35 5.66
N PRO A 56 9.22 -6.12 6.76
CA PRO A 56 9.69 -7.51 6.65
C PRO A 56 8.72 -8.34 5.83
N ASP A 57 9.22 -9.39 5.20
CA ASP A 57 8.39 -10.26 4.36
C ASP A 57 7.15 -10.77 5.07
N GLU A 58 7.28 -11.18 6.33
CA GLU A 58 6.11 -11.69 7.05
C GLU A 58 5.05 -10.61 7.31
N GLU A 59 5.47 -9.35 7.46
CA GLU A 59 4.51 -8.24 7.58
C GLU A 59 3.92 -7.90 6.22
N ALA A 60 4.74 -7.94 5.17
CA ALA A 60 4.26 -7.67 3.82
C ALA A 60 3.16 -8.66 3.42
N GLU A 61 3.28 -9.92 3.82
CA GLU A 61 2.26 -10.93 3.52
C GLU A 61 0.91 -10.62 4.16
N LYS A 62 0.91 -9.87 5.25
CA LYS A 62 -0.32 -9.47 5.95
C LYS A 62 -0.97 -8.25 5.33
N ILE A 63 -0.23 -7.48 4.55
CA ILE A 63 -0.74 -6.26 3.93
C ILE A 63 -1.44 -6.66 2.63
N THR A 64 -2.70 -7.06 2.75
CA THR A 64 -3.47 -7.56 1.60
C THR A 64 -4.55 -6.61 1.13
N THR A 65 -4.83 -5.55 1.90
CA THR A 65 -5.84 -4.55 1.53
C THR A 65 -5.26 -3.15 1.66
N VAL A 66 -5.94 -2.19 1.04
CA VAL A 66 -5.55 -0.78 1.12
C VAL A 66 -5.52 -0.32 2.57
N GLN A 67 -6.55 -0.68 3.34
CA GLN A 67 -6.63 -0.27 4.75
C GLN A 67 -5.45 -0.79 5.55
N LEU A 68 -5.05 -2.04 5.32
CA LEU A 68 -3.91 -2.62 6.04
C LEU A 68 -2.60 -1.90 5.68
N ALA A 69 -2.45 -1.48 4.43
CA ALA A 69 -1.28 -0.71 4.02
C ALA A 69 -1.25 0.65 4.71
N ILE A 70 -2.40 1.32 4.78
CA ILE A 70 -2.51 2.61 5.47
C ILE A 70 -2.19 2.45 6.95
N ASP A 71 -2.78 1.44 7.59
CA ASP A 71 -2.55 1.20 9.01
C ASP A 71 -1.08 0.94 9.31
N TYR A 72 -0.42 0.16 8.46
CA TYR A 72 1.00 -0.12 8.64
C TYR A 72 1.83 1.16 8.50
N ALA A 73 1.55 1.95 7.49
CA ALA A 73 2.27 3.20 7.26
C ALA A 73 2.08 4.18 8.42
N VAL A 74 0.86 4.30 8.92
CA VAL A 74 0.56 5.19 10.06
C VAL A 74 1.33 4.73 11.30
N LYS A 75 1.36 3.42 11.53
CA LYS A 75 1.98 2.86 12.74
C LYS A 75 3.51 2.97 12.71
N HIS A 76 4.11 2.85 11.54
CA HIS A 76 5.56 2.73 11.42
C HIS A 76 6.25 3.93 10.78
N GLN A 77 5.51 4.95 10.40
CA GLN A 77 6.09 6.12 9.75
C GLN A 77 7.15 6.78 10.64
N LYS A 78 8.17 7.35 10.01
CA LYS A 78 9.20 8.11 10.70
C LYS A 78 9.00 9.60 10.43
N GLY A 79 8.95 10.34 11.48
CA GLY A 79 8.81 11.80 11.40
C GLY A 79 7.40 12.22 11.31
#